data_0489fa1f383ee9a5a4e9d73a96cff62f
#
_entry.id   0489fa1f383ee9a5a4e9d73a96cff62f
#
_cell.length_a   1.000
_cell.length_b   1.000
_cell.length_c   1.000
_cell.angle_alpha   90.00
_cell.angle_beta   90.00
_cell.angle_gamma   90.00
#
_symmetry.space_group_name_H-M   'P 1'
#
loop_
_entity.id
_entity.type
_entity.pdbx_description
1 polymer ?
#
loop_
_entity_poly.entity_id
_entity_poly.type
_entity_poly.pdbx_seq_one_letter_code
_entity_poly.pdbx_strand_id
1 'polypeptide(L)'
;MVLIAGPWVSSAIRNHFNTVVDVIGSGTTGENFYEPEDIPDPENGTAFAVYSEDDHSLMFYKRRGVPKVGDMFNYRRVTEVYAGFETRRFNLVHYNLESNNWDTCDTDVPWYEIRTKVTDVTVVDRGIKPRSLAHYFRRFENLRSADLGNFDLSETVSLDGLFLLCSSLRSASVPSVSSVCTNFHDAFAYCPELKDLDFNGCDFSGANTFFHTFLHSGSLSFDCSSWNVRSDVLHTDFNVGSPGVIAPTVWTAK
;
A
#
# COMPACT_ATOMS: atom_id res chain seq x y z
N MET A 1 12.97 -24.88 21.21
CA MET A 1 13.67 -23.57 21.12
C MET A 1 13.04 -22.81 19.96
N VAL A 2 12.09 -21.94 20.27
CA VAL A 2 11.38 -21.15 19.25
C VAL A 2 12.24 -19.92 18.96
N LEU A 3 12.81 -19.85 17.77
CA LEU A 3 13.47 -18.64 17.28
C LEU A 3 12.36 -17.65 16.86
N ILE A 4 12.11 -16.64 17.68
CA ILE A 4 11.27 -15.50 17.30
C ILE A 4 12.12 -14.65 16.37
N ALA A 5 11.88 -14.76 15.06
CA ALA A 5 12.49 -13.85 14.10
C ALA A 5 11.91 -12.45 14.30
N GLY A 6 12.77 -11.51 14.67
CA GLY A 6 12.42 -10.11 14.85
C GLY A 6 12.03 -9.43 13.51
N PRO A 7 11.67 -8.15 13.54
CA PRO A 7 11.08 -7.39 12.41
C PRO A 7 11.97 -7.21 11.16
N TRP A 8 13.20 -7.74 11.16
CA TRP A 8 14.21 -7.57 10.10
C TRP A 8 14.35 -8.76 9.15
N VAL A 9 13.48 -9.77 9.25
CA VAL A 9 13.52 -10.91 8.34
C VAL A 9 12.77 -10.55 7.06
N SER A 10 13.46 -10.60 5.90
CA SER A 10 12.85 -10.29 4.60
C SER A 10 11.60 -11.13 4.35
N SER A 11 10.63 -10.58 3.61
CA SER A 11 9.38 -11.25 3.26
C SER A 11 9.60 -12.65 2.65
N ALA A 12 10.67 -12.83 1.87
CA ALA A 12 11.05 -14.13 1.29
C ALA A 12 11.41 -15.19 2.35
N ILE A 13 12.13 -14.80 3.41
CA ILE A 13 12.52 -15.72 4.50
C ILE A 13 11.29 -16.00 5.37
N ARG A 14 10.42 -15.02 5.60
CA ARG A 14 9.17 -15.18 6.35
C ARG A 14 8.23 -16.14 5.63
N ASN A 15 8.10 -16.02 4.31
CA ASN A 15 7.30 -16.95 3.49
C ASN A 15 7.87 -18.37 3.50
N HIS A 16 9.21 -18.53 3.47
CA HIS A 16 9.84 -19.85 3.54
C HIS A 16 9.69 -20.49 4.92
N PHE A 17 9.76 -19.69 5.99
CA PHE A 17 9.54 -20.16 7.36
C PHE A 17 8.09 -20.61 7.58
N ASN A 18 7.12 -19.87 7.07
CA ASN A 18 5.72 -20.24 7.11
C ASN A 18 5.46 -21.56 6.38
N THR A 19 6.05 -21.76 5.19
CA THR A 19 5.93 -23.02 4.44
C THR A 19 6.52 -24.22 5.19
N VAL A 20 7.63 -24.04 5.93
CA VAL A 20 8.26 -25.12 6.71
C VAL A 20 7.47 -25.45 7.98
N VAL A 21 6.89 -24.45 8.63
CA VAL A 21 6.05 -24.66 9.83
C VAL A 21 4.75 -25.36 9.44
N ASP A 22 4.17 -25.05 8.29
CA ASP A 22 2.99 -25.70 7.74
C ASP A 22 3.20 -27.21 7.49
N VAL A 23 4.41 -27.60 7.05
CA VAL A 23 4.76 -29.03 6.82
C VAL A 23 4.99 -29.80 8.12
N ILE A 24 5.45 -29.15 9.19
CA ILE A 24 5.74 -29.80 10.48
C ILE A 24 4.50 -29.86 11.38
N GLY A 25 3.55 -28.92 11.23
CA GLY A 25 2.36 -28.83 12.06
C GLY A 25 1.24 -29.82 11.73
N SER A 26 1.34 -30.61 10.67
CA SER A 26 0.30 -31.57 10.22
C SER A 26 0.21 -32.85 11.05
N GLY A 27 0.91 -32.93 12.16
CA GLY A 27 0.87 -34.06 13.07
C GLY A 27 0.16 -33.74 14.39
N THR A 28 -1.09 -34.14 14.51
CA THR A 28 -1.87 -34.26 15.75
C THR A 28 -2.58 -33.00 16.25
N THR A 29 -3.76 -32.79 15.85
CA THR A 29 -5.04 -32.58 16.58
C THR A 29 -6.05 -32.01 15.62
N GLY A 30 -7.26 -32.57 15.53
CA GLY A 30 -8.32 -32.33 14.57
C GLY A 30 -8.88 -30.91 14.36
N GLU A 31 -8.03 -29.92 14.28
CA GLU A 31 -8.33 -28.61 13.71
C GLU A 31 -7.70 -28.58 12.32
N ASN A 32 -8.51 -28.48 11.29
CA ASN A 32 -8.09 -28.39 9.88
C ASN A 32 -7.28 -27.12 9.68
N PHE A 33 -5.96 -27.21 9.79
CA PHE A 33 -5.03 -26.10 9.52
C PHE A 33 -4.75 -25.91 8.03
N TYR A 34 -5.30 -26.73 7.15
CA TYR A 34 -5.04 -26.66 5.71
C TYR A 34 -6.29 -27.02 4.92
N GLU A 35 -7.03 -26.00 4.56
CA GLU A 35 -7.97 -26.14 3.44
C GLU A 35 -7.19 -25.93 2.13
N PRO A 36 -7.45 -26.73 1.07
CA PRO A 36 -6.84 -26.52 -0.26
C PRO A 36 -7.07 -25.12 -0.83
N GLU A 37 -7.96 -24.35 -0.22
CA GLU A 37 -8.37 -23.01 -0.57
C GLU A 37 -7.34 -21.95 -0.14
N ASP A 38 -6.46 -22.26 0.85
CA ASP A 38 -5.44 -21.33 1.36
C ASP A 38 -4.18 -21.24 0.49
N ILE A 39 -4.13 -21.93 -0.65
CA ILE A 39 -2.99 -21.93 -1.56
C ILE A 39 -2.98 -20.63 -2.37
N PRO A 40 -1.84 -19.90 -2.42
CA PRO A 40 -1.68 -18.76 -3.31
C PRO A 40 -1.98 -19.16 -4.78
N ASP A 41 -2.83 -18.39 -5.44
CA ASP A 41 -3.15 -18.58 -6.85
C ASP A 41 -3.10 -17.22 -7.58
N PRO A 42 -1.88 -16.80 -8.00
CA PRO A 42 -1.68 -15.48 -8.61
C PRO A 42 -2.44 -15.26 -9.91
N GLU A 43 -2.81 -16.35 -10.60
CA GLU A 43 -3.46 -16.27 -11.91
C GLU A 43 -5.00 -16.30 -11.78
N ASN A 44 -5.54 -17.25 -11.01
CA ASN A 44 -6.98 -17.51 -10.99
C ASN A 44 -7.61 -17.32 -9.60
N GLY A 45 -6.82 -17.00 -8.59
CA GLY A 45 -7.29 -16.75 -7.23
C GLY A 45 -8.13 -15.47 -7.13
N THR A 46 -8.94 -15.40 -6.09
CA THR A 46 -9.63 -14.17 -5.69
C THR A 46 -8.69 -13.30 -4.87
N ALA A 47 -8.59 -12.02 -5.23
CA ALA A 47 -7.90 -11.05 -4.40
C ALA A 47 -8.80 -10.59 -3.25
N PHE A 48 -8.26 -10.62 -2.03
CA PHE A 48 -8.94 -10.15 -0.83
C PHE A 48 -7.95 -9.56 0.16
N ALA A 49 -8.45 -8.72 1.06
CA ALA A 49 -7.70 -8.22 2.20
C ALA A 49 -8.33 -8.72 3.49
N VAL A 50 -7.49 -9.03 4.47
CA VAL A 50 -7.88 -9.48 5.82
C VAL A 50 -7.34 -8.48 6.83
N TYR A 51 -8.22 -8.02 7.71
CA TYR A 51 -7.83 -7.29 8.90
C TYR A 51 -7.90 -8.21 10.13
N SER A 52 -6.87 -8.14 10.97
CA SER A 52 -6.83 -8.81 12.26
C SER A 52 -6.60 -7.82 13.40
N GLU A 53 -7.42 -7.91 14.44
CA GLU A 53 -7.21 -7.15 15.69
C GLU A 53 -6.10 -7.73 16.57
N ASP A 54 -5.64 -8.97 16.31
CA ASP A 54 -4.58 -9.61 17.10
C ASP A 54 -3.26 -8.84 17.02
N ASP A 55 -2.98 -8.22 15.85
CA ASP A 55 -1.77 -7.44 15.58
C ASP A 55 -2.02 -6.13 14.83
N HIS A 56 -3.30 -5.75 14.66
CA HIS A 56 -3.71 -4.54 13.93
C HIS A 56 -3.20 -4.47 12.48
N SER A 57 -3.03 -5.63 11.84
CA SER A 57 -2.53 -5.73 10.47
C SER A 57 -3.65 -5.79 9.44
N LEU A 58 -3.44 -5.17 8.28
CA LEU A 58 -4.24 -5.34 7.08
C LEU A 58 -3.37 -6.01 6.01
N MET A 59 -3.73 -7.23 5.63
CA MET A 59 -2.94 -8.07 4.73
C MET A 59 -3.71 -8.43 3.46
N PHE A 60 -3.02 -8.39 2.32
CA PHE A 60 -3.59 -8.64 1.00
C PHE A 60 -3.14 -9.99 0.45
N TYR A 61 -4.10 -10.77 -0.03
CA TYR A 61 -3.91 -12.13 -0.53
C TYR A 61 -4.57 -12.33 -1.90
N LYS A 62 -4.08 -13.32 -2.64
CA LYS A 62 -4.70 -13.83 -3.87
C LYS A 62 -4.71 -15.35 -3.85
N ARG A 63 -5.83 -15.94 -3.47
CA ARG A 63 -5.99 -17.38 -3.20
C ARG A 63 -7.28 -17.91 -3.75
N ARG A 64 -7.44 -19.25 -3.79
CA ARG A 64 -8.66 -19.91 -4.27
C ARG A 64 -9.81 -19.71 -3.31
N GLY A 65 -9.55 -19.73 -2.00
CA GLY A 65 -10.54 -19.51 -0.97
C GLY A 65 -10.41 -18.14 -0.31
N VAL A 66 -11.52 -17.61 0.17
CA VAL A 66 -11.59 -16.38 0.96
C VAL A 66 -12.04 -16.76 2.37
N PRO A 67 -11.25 -16.48 3.42
CA PRO A 67 -11.60 -16.82 4.79
C PRO A 67 -12.85 -16.05 5.24
N LYS A 68 -13.49 -16.55 6.30
CA LYS A 68 -14.65 -15.90 6.92
C LYS A 68 -14.22 -15.17 8.20
N VAL A 69 -14.99 -14.18 8.58
CA VAL A 69 -14.84 -13.54 9.89
C VAL A 69 -14.95 -14.59 11.00
N GLY A 70 -13.97 -14.59 11.90
CA GLY A 70 -13.83 -15.55 13.00
C GLY A 70 -12.89 -16.73 12.71
N ASP A 71 -12.56 -17.00 11.46
CA ASP A 71 -11.59 -18.05 11.10
C ASP A 71 -10.19 -17.71 11.63
N MET A 72 -9.37 -18.75 11.80
CA MET A 72 -7.93 -18.60 11.98
C MET A 72 -7.27 -18.67 10.59
N PHE A 73 -6.66 -17.59 10.18
CA PHE A 73 -6.00 -17.49 8.88
C PHE A 73 -4.58 -16.93 9.06
N ASN A 74 -3.58 -17.66 8.58
CA ASN A 74 -2.17 -17.34 8.81
C ASN A 74 -1.85 -17.01 10.28
N TYR A 75 -2.33 -17.86 11.20
CA TYR A 75 -2.14 -17.75 12.66
C TYR A 75 -2.73 -16.50 13.31
N ARG A 76 -3.66 -15.82 12.64
CA ARG A 76 -4.39 -14.65 13.13
C ARG A 76 -5.89 -14.88 13.04
N ARG A 77 -6.63 -14.33 13.97
CA ARG A 77 -8.09 -14.32 13.88
C ARG A 77 -8.52 -13.29 12.85
N VAL A 78 -9.32 -13.72 11.89
CA VAL A 78 -9.93 -12.85 10.90
C VAL A 78 -10.99 -11.99 11.56
N THR A 79 -10.78 -10.69 11.62
CA THR A 79 -11.75 -9.72 12.15
C THR A 79 -12.63 -9.16 11.03
N GLU A 80 -12.04 -8.81 9.90
CA GLU A 80 -12.76 -8.34 8.72
C GLU A 80 -12.11 -8.86 7.44
N VAL A 81 -12.93 -9.03 6.38
CA VAL A 81 -12.51 -9.49 5.05
C VAL A 81 -13.08 -8.58 3.99
N TYR A 82 -12.25 -8.21 3.04
CA TYR A 82 -12.61 -7.34 1.93
C TYR A 82 -12.18 -7.95 0.60
N ALA A 83 -13.12 -8.17 -0.30
CA ALA A 83 -12.87 -8.75 -1.63
C ALA A 83 -13.39 -7.84 -2.75
N GLY A 84 -12.96 -8.12 -3.98
CA GLY A 84 -13.47 -7.43 -5.17
C GLY A 84 -12.94 -6.01 -5.36
N PHE A 85 -11.81 -5.64 -4.75
CA PHE A 85 -11.23 -4.30 -4.85
C PHE A 85 -10.35 -4.09 -6.11
N GLU A 86 -9.84 -5.15 -6.75
CA GLU A 86 -8.92 -5.03 -7.90
C GLU A 86 -9.52 -4.25 -9.08
N THR A 87 -10.81 -4.43 -9.34
CA THR A 87 -11.49 -3.82 -10.48
C THR A 87 -12.18 -2.50 -10.16
N ARG A 88 -12.21 -2.10 -8.90
CA ARG A 88 -12.87 -0.86 -8.49
C ARG A 88 -12.11 0.35 -9.05
N ARG A 89 -12.86 1.26 -9.65
CA ARG A 89 -12.40 2.62 -9.93
C ARG A 89 -12.85 3.46 -8.75
N PHE A 90 -11.90 3.86 -7.91
CA PHE A 90 -12.21 4.84 -6.88
C PHE A 90 -12.46 6.18 -7.58
N ASN A 91 -13.60 6.79 -7.30
CA ASN A 91 -13.92 8.10 -7.86
C ASN A 91 -12.87 9.10 -7.37
N LEU A 92 -12.37 9.90 -8.30
CA LEU A 92 -11.48 11.01 -7.99
C LEU A 92 -12.20 11.92 -7.02
N VAL A 93 -11.64 12.10 -5.86
CA VAL A 93 -12.09 13.10 -4.93
C VAL A 93 -11.69 14.47 -5.48
N HIS A 94 -12.67 15.29 -5.76
CA HIS A 94 -12.42 16.67 -6.05
C HIS A 94 -12.38 17.48 -4.75
N TYR A 95 -11.26 18.17 -4.52
CA TYR A 95 -11.26 19.27 -3.57
C TYR A 95 -12.29 20.30 -4.04
N ASN A 96 -13.32 20.52 -3.23
CA ASN A 96 -14.31 21.52 -3.54
C ASN A 96 -13.77 22.90 -3.14
N LEU A 97 -13.36 23.68 -4.13
CA LEU A 97 -12.84 25.03 -3.95
C LEU A 97 -13.88 26.00 -3.35
N GLU A 98 -15.18 25.73 -3.53
CA GLU A 98 -16.25 26.60 -3.01
C GLU A 98 -16.49 26.40 -1.53
N SER A 99 -16.42 25.15 -1.05
CA SER A 99 -16.63 24.83 0.37
C SER A 99 -15.35 24.92 1.19
N ASN A 100 -14.19 25.10 0.56
CA ASN A 100 -12.86 24.99 1.19
C ASN A 100 -12.75 23.72 2.07
N ASN A 101 -13.43 22.68 1.65
CA ASN A 101 -13.51 21.41 2.33
C ASN A 101 -13.22 20.28 1.34
N TRP A 102 -12.54 19.25 1.81
CA TRP A 102 -12.51 17.99 1.14
C TRP A 102 -13.91 17.41 1.29
N ASP A 103 -14.76 17.65 0.31
CA ASP A 103 -16.07 17.01 0.28
C ASP A 103 -15.84 15.52 0.48
N THR A 104 -16.62 15.01 1.40
CA THR A 104 -16.69 13.65 1.84
C THR A 104 -16.24 12.73 0.71
N CYS A 105 -14.94 12.41 0.73
CA CYS A 105 -14.51 11.26 0.02
C CYS A 105 -15.18 10.11 0.71
N ASP A 106 -16.36 9.80 0.30
CA ASP A 106 -16.85 8.47 0.44
C ASP A 106 -15.81 7.63 -0.27
N THR A 107 -14.89 7.19 0.54
CA THR A 107 -13.83 6.35 0.09
C THR A 107 -14.52 5.06 -0.22
N ASP A 108 -14.69 4.80 -1.51
CA ASP A 108 -15.09 3.49 -1.99
C ASP A 108 -14.05 2.41 -1.62
N VAL A 109 -13.07 2.77 -0.80
CA VAL A 109 -12.07 1.86 -0.23
C VAL A 109 -12.73 1.04 0.87
N PRO A 110 -12.90 -0.27 0.70
CA PRO A 110 -13.72 -1.08 1.59
C PRO A 110 -13.26 -1.08 3.06
N TRP A 111 -11.97 -0.89 3.30
CA TRP A 111 -11.33 -0.92 4.63
C TRP A 111 -11.18 0.47 5.28
N TYR A 112 -11.82 1.51 4.77
CA TYR A 112 -11.65 2.86 5.31
C TYR A 112 -12.10 2.99 6.77
N GLU A 113 -13.12 2.26 7.17
CA GLU A 113 -13.66 2.33 8.55
C GLU A 113 -12.67 1.83 9.61
N ILE A 114 -11.74 0.95 9.23
CA ILE A 114 -10.70 0.47 10.14
C ILE A 114 -9.42 1.31 10.11
N ARG A 115 -9.37 2.43 9.38
CA ARG A 115 -8.16 3.25 9.15
C ARG A 115 -7.43 3.67 10.43
N THR A 116 -8.15 3.91 11.52
CA THR A 116 -7.58 4.30 12.81
C THR A 116 -7.10 3.11 13.64
N LYS A 117 -7.41 1.88 13.23
CA LYS A 117 -7.00 0.66 13.91
C LYS A 117 -5.73 0.04 13.30
N VAL A 118 -5.53 0.19 11.99
CA VAL A 118 -4.44 -0.44 11.26
C VAL A 118 -3.10 0.21 11.59
N THR A 119 -2.12 -0.61 11.98
CA THR A 119 -0.73 -0.18 12.22
C THR A 119 0.23 -0.65 11.15
N ASP A 120 -0.08 -1.74 10.48
CA ASP A 120 0.79 -2.35 9.47
C ASP A 120 -0.02 -2.87 8.28
N VAL A 121 0.51 -2.64 7.08
CA VAL A 121 -0.06 -3.12 5.82
C VAL A 121 0.96 -4.01 5.12
N THR A 122 0.54 -5.16 4.61
CA THR A 122 1.41 -6.06 3.84
C THR A 122 0.67 -6.70 2.68
N VAL A 123 1.24 -6.65 1.49
CA VAL A 123 0.80 -7.47 0.36
C VAL A 123 1.57 -8.77 0.39
N VAL A 124 0.90 -9.84 0.80
CA VAL A 124 1.52 -11.15 1.03
C VAL A 124 1.71 -11.90 -0.29
N ASP A 125 0.64 -12.04 -1.05
CA ASP A 125 0.66 -12.81 -2.29
C ASP A 125 0.91 -11.91 -3.51
N ARG A 126 1.53 -12.48 -4.53
CA ARG A 126 1.72 -11.84 -5.85
C ARG A 126 0.48 -11.97 -6.73
N GLY A 127 0.48 -11.23 -7.84
CA GLY A 127 -0.57 -11.32 -8.86
C GLY A 127 -1.82 -10.48 -8.54
N ILE A 128 -1.82 -9.72 -7.46
CA ILE A 128 -2.87 -8.73 -7.17
C ILE A 128 -2.59 -7.48 -8.03
N LYS A 129 -3.55 -7.11 -8.88
CA LYS A 129 -3.41 -6.04 -9.88
C LYS A 129 -4.44 -4.94 -9.67
N PRO A 130 -4.24 -4.06 -8.70
CA PRO A 130 -5.17 -2.96 -8.46
C PRO A 130 -5.11 -1.97 -9.64
N ARG A 131 -6.26 -1.67 -10.23
CA ARG A 131 -6.34 -0.68 -11.30
C ARG A 131 -6.07 0.73 -10.83
N SER A 132 -6.30 1.02 -9.56
CA SER A 132 -6.02 2.28 -8.90
C SER A 132 -5.70 2.02 -7.44
N LEU A 133 -4.71 2.72 -6.89
CA LEU A 133 -4.43 2.79 -5.46
C LEU A 133 -4.88 4.14 -4.86
N ALA A 134 -5.70 4.89 -5.58
CA ALA A 134 -6.17 6.18 -5.07
C ALA A 134 -6.84 6.03 -3.71
N HIS A 135 -6.35 6.80 -2.75
CA HIS A 135 -6.83 6.87 -1.37
C HIS A 135 -6.84 5.57 -0.57
N TYR A 136 -6.12 4.52 -1.00
CA TYR A 136 -6.12 3.20 -0.34
C TYR A 136 -5.84 3.28 1.17
N PHE A 137 -4.92 4.14 1.58
CA PHE A 137 -4.53 4.30 2.99
C PHE A 137 -4.62 5.74 3.46
N ARG A 138 -5.45 6.57 2.82
CA ARG A 138 -5.67 7.94 3.25
C ARG A 138 -6.16 8.01 4.70
N ARG A 139 -5.53 8.87 5.53
CA ARG A 139 -5.85 9.07 6.95
C ARG A 139 -5.70 7.82 7.82
N PHE A 140 -4.83 6.91 7.43
CA PHE A 140 -4.39 5.82 8.29
C PHE A 140 -3.38 6.38 9.30
N GLU A 141 -3.88 7.16 10.26
CA GLU A 141 -3.06 7.98 11.15
C GLU A 141 -2.16 7.15 12.07
N ASN A 142 -2.53 5.89 12.36
CA ASN A 142 -1.75 4.95 13.17
C ASN A 142 -0.88 4.00 12.34
N LEU A 143 -0.94 4.06 11.02
CA LEU A 143 -0.13 3.22 10.13
C LEU A 143 1.35 3.56 10.29
N ARG A 144 2.17 2.54 10.57
CA ARG A 144 3.62 2.66 10.81
C ARG A 144 4.44 2.14 9.66
N SER A 145 3.97 1.05 9.05
CA SER A 145 4.65 0.43 7.92
C SER A 145 3.68 -0.05 6.85
N ALA A 146 4.09 0.07 5.58
CA ALA A 146 3.34 -0.41 4.44
C ALA A 146 4.29 -1.12 3.45
N ASP A 147 4.16 -2.44 3.33
CA ASP A 147 4.85 -3.24 2.31
C ASP A 147 3.88 -3.62 1.20
N LEU A 148 3.90 -2.85 0.11
CA LEU A 148 3.09 -3.07 -1.08
C LEU A 148 3.88 -3.79 -2.19
N GLY A 149 5.11 -4.23 -1.93
CA GLY A 149 6.06 -4.72 -2.94
C GLY A 149 5.58 -5.89 -3.80
N ASN A 150 4.56 -6.63 -3.37
CA ASN A 150 3.99 -7.74 -4.13
C ASN A 150 2.75 -7.35 -4.98
N PHE A 151 2.25 -6.10 -4.95
CA PHE A 151 1.29 -5.65 -5.95
C PHE A 151 1.93 -5.61 -7.34
N ASP A 152 1.17 -5.94 -8.35
CA ASP A 152 1.50 -5.69 -9.75
C ASP A 152 0.83 -4.39 -10.18
N LEU A 153 1.60 -3.31 -10.23
CA LEU A 153 1.12 -1.96 -10.60
C LEU A 153 1.28 -1.64 -12.10
N SER A 154 1.55 -2.64 -12.94
CA SER A 154 1.76 -2.43 -14.38
C SER A 154 0.58 -1.79 -15.11
N GLU A 155 -0.65 -1.97 -14.59
CA GLU A 155 -1.89 -1.39 -15.13
C GLU A 155 -2.51 -0.33 -14.22
N THR A 156 -1.84 0.05 -13.14
CA THR A 156 -2.34 1.03 -12.16
C THR A 156 -2.27 2.44 -12.76
N VAL A 157 -3.39 3.14 -12.76
CA VAL A 157 -3.50 4.47 -13.40
C VAL A 157 -3.33 5.64 -12.43
N SER A 158 -3.45 5.40 -11.12
CA SER A 158 -3.42 6.47 -10.11
C SER A 158 -2.90 5.99 -8.76
N LEU A 159 -2.04 6.81 -8.15
CA LEU A 159 -1.62 6.75 -6.75
C LEU A 159 -2.12 7.96 -5.95
N ASP A 160 -3.15 8.67 -6.44
CA ASP A 160 -3.71 9.86 -5.81
C ASP A 160 -4.02 9.62 -4.33
N GLY A 161 -3.43 10.43 -3.44
CA GLY A 161 -3.66 10.36 -2.01
C GLY A 161 -3.37 9.00 -1.37
N LEU A 162 -2.52 8.15 -1.97
CA LEU A 162 -2.23 6.78 -1.51
C LEU A 162 -2.01 6.70 0.00
N PHE A 163 -1.12 7.56 0.54
CA PHE A 163 -0.80 7.68 1.96
C PHE A 163 -1.11 9.07 2.52
N LEU A 164 -1.96 9.84 1.87
CA LEU A 164 -2.32 11.19 2.33
C LEU A 164 -2.74 11.19 3.80
N LEU A 165 -2.07 12.03 4.63
CA LEU A 165 -2.35 12.18 6.06
C LEU A 165 -2.06 10.91 6.91
N CYS A 166 -1.10 10.09 6.50
CA CYS A 166 -0.59 8.97 7.31
C CYS A 166 0.47 9.48 8.30
N SER A 167 0.01 10.14 9.36
CA SER A 167 0.88 10.91 10.27
C SER A 167 1.91 10.08 11.03
N SER A 168 1.69 8.78 11.22
CA SER A 168 2.61 7.86 11.91
C SER A 168 3.43 6.98 10.97
N LEU A 169 3.25 7.11 9.64
CA LEU A 169 3.93 6.26 8.66
C LEU A 169 5.43 6.51 8.67
N ARG A 170 6.23 5.45 8.89
CA ARG A 170 7.70 5.52 8.99
C ARG A 170 8.39 4.89 7.80
N SER A 171 7.80 3.83 7.26
CA SER A 171 8.35 3.11 6.11
C SER A 171 7.27 2.70 5.13
N ALA A 172 7.56 2.85 3.84
CA ALA A 172 6.69 2.37 2.76
C ALA A 172 7.52 1.78 1.62
N SER A 173 7.08 0.63 1.10
CA SER A 173 7.57 0.03 -0.13
C SER A 173 6.44 0.00 -1.14
N VAL A 174 6.59 0.75 -2.23
CA VAL A 174 5.64 0.83 -3.34
C VAL A 174 6.32 0.31 -4.59
N PRO A 175 5.82 -0.75 -5.24
CA PRO A 175 6.46 -1.30 -6.43
C PRO A 175 6.43 -0.30 -7.59
N SER A 176 7.29 -0.53 -8.57
CA SER A 176 7.39 0.33 -9.75
C SER A 176 6.07 0.41 -10.51
N VAL A 177 5.73 1.61 -10.95
CA VAL A 177 4.61 1.87 -11.86
C VAL A 177 5.11 2.04 -13.29
N SER A 178 4.25 1.74 -14.25
CA SER A 178 4.50 1.99 -15.67
C SER A 178 3.98 3.37 -16.08
N SER A 179 4.26 3.77 -17.32
CA SER A 179 3.81 5.05 -17.89
C SER A 179 2.28 5.22 -17.97
N VAL A 180 1.50 4.17 -17.73
CA VAL A 180 0.03 4.28 -17.62
C VAL A 180 -0.42 4.95 -16.33
N CYS A 181 0.45 5.00 -15.30
CA CYS A 181 0.16 5.72 -14.07
C CYS A 181 0.39 7.22 -14.29
N THR A 182 -0.68 7.97 -14.26
CA THR A 182 -0.66 9.38 -14.64
C THR A 182 -0.88 10.36 -13.49
N ASN A 183 -1.36 9.87 -12.35
CA ASN A 183 -1.74 10.72 -11.22
C ASN A 183 -1.02 10.32 -9.93
N PHE A 184 -0.19 11.24 -9.42
CA PHE A 184 0.60 11.13 -8.18
C PHE A 184 0.25 12.24 -7.18
N HIS A 185 -0.90 12.90 -7.36
CA HIS A 185 -1.39 13.97 -6.51
C HIS A 185 -1.45 13.51 -5.06
N ASP A 186 -0.89 14.25 -4.11
CA ASP A 186 -0.90 13.97 -2.67
C ASP A 186 -0.40 12.57 -2.25
N ALA A 187 0.28 11.82 -3.11
CA ALA A 187 0.54 10.38 -2.89
C ALA A 187 1.21 10.08 -1.54
N PHE A 188 2.10 10.95 -1.08
CA PHE A 188 2.83 10.85 0.19
C PHE A 188 2.72 12.16 1.00
N ALA A 189 1.70 12.97 0.78
CA ALA A 189 1.55 14.25 1.45
C ALA A 189 1.15 14.08 2.93
N TYR A 190 1.67 14.96 3.78
CA TYR A 190 1.40 14.97 5.23
C TYR A 190 1.75 13.65 5.93
N CYS A 191 2.93 13.08 5.57
CA CYS A 191 3.54 11.94 6.24
C CYS A 191 4.81 12.37 7.00
N PRO A 192 4.71 13.14 8.10
CA PRO A 192 5.85 13.79 8.74
C PRO A 192 6.88 12.82 9.33
N GLU A 193 6.48 11.58 9.67
CA GLU A 193 7.36 10.55 10.23
C GLU A 193 8.00 9.64 9.16
N LEU A 194 7.61 9.77 7.88
CA LEU A 194 8.12 8.93 6.79
C LEU A 194 9.62 9.17 6.59
N LYS A 195 10.42 8.11 6.71
CA LYS A 195 11.89 8.14 6.55
C LYS A 195 12.37 7.20 5.47
N ASP A 196 11.79 6.01 5.43
CA ASP A 196 12.20 4.93 4.56
C ASP A 196 11.14 4.74 3.47
N LEU A 197 11.40 5.25 2.27
CA LEU A 197 10.53 5.09 1.11
C LEU A 197 11.30 4.33 0.02
N ASP A 198 10.79 3.15 -0.36
CA ASP A 198 11.19 2.47 -1.59
C ASP A 198 10.13 2.72 -2.66
N PHE A 199 10.48 3.58 -3.62
CA PHE A 199 9.64 3.95 -4.76
C PHE A 199 10.53 4.13 -5.98
N ASN A 200 11.24 3.04 -6.34
CA ASN A 200 12.25 3.04 -7.39
C ASN A 200 11.77 2.32 -8.66
N GLY A 201 12.46 2.58 -9.78
CA GLY A 201 12.23 1.88 -11.05
C GLY A 201 10.93 2.28 -11.76
N CYS A 202 10.29 3.38 -11.35
CA CYS A 202 9.06 3.87 -11.96
C CYS A 202 9.31 4.54 -13.31
N ASP A 203 8.38 4.34 -14.26
CA ASP A 203 8.33 5.10 -15.50
C ASP A 203 7.30 6.24 -15.36
N PHE A 204 7.80 7.44 -15.14
CA PHE A 204 6.98 8.65 -14.97
C PHE A 204 6.72 9.41 -16.28
N SER A 205 7.10 8.87 -17.44
CA SER A 205 6.94 9.57 -18.74
C SER A 205 5.49 9.89 -19.10
N GLY A 206 4.54 9.11 -18.57
CA GLY A 206 3.10 9.32 -18.74
C GLY A 206 2.44 10.19 -17.67
N ALA A 207 3.18 10.64 -16.66
CA ALA A 207 2.60 11.39 -15.54
C ALA A 207 2.02 12.74 -15.98
N ASN A 208 0.85 13.08 -15.45
CA ASN A 208 0.17 14.37 -15.66
C ASN A 208 0.31 15.28 -14.43
N THR A 209 0.42 14.70 -13.25
CA THR A 209 0.51 15.49 -12.01
C THR A 209 1.34 14.82 -10.93
N PHE A 210 2.17 15.65 -10.29
CA PHE A 210 2.86 15.42 -9.03
C PHE A 210 2.50 16.53 -8.02
N PHE A 211 1.35 17.15 -8.18
CA PHE A 211 0.87 18.19 -7.29
C PHE A 211 0.89 17.69 -5.85
N HIS A 212 1.59 18.40 -4.94
CA HIS A 212 1.71 18.07 -3.52
C HIS A 212 2.26 16.68 -3.18
N THR A 213 2.91 15.97 -4.10
CA THR A 213 3.27 14.53 -3.89
C THR A 213 3.96 14.26 -2.55
N PHE A 214 4.87 15.14 -2.12
CA PHE A 214 5.61 15.03 -0.86
C PHE A 214 5.38 16.24 0.07
N LEU A 215 4.27 16.94 -0.08
CA LEU A 215 3.95 18.11 0.75
C LEU A 215 3.97 17.75 2.25
N HIS A 216 4.74 18.50 3.06
CA HIS A 216 4.84 18.32 4.51
C HIS A 216 5.23 16.90 4.99
N SER A 217 6.13 16.23 4.27
CA SER A 217 6.74 14.95 4.66
C SER A 217 8.20 15.17 5.10
N GLY A 218 8.37 16.00 6.14
CA GLY A 218 9.63 16.63 6.51
C GLY A 218 10.75 15.71 6.99
N SER A 219 10.46 14.47 7.41
CA SER A 219 11.46 13.48 7.82
C SER A 219 12.07 12.72 6.64
N LEU A 220 11.44 12.79 5.44
CA LEU A 220 11.86 12.04 4.27
C LEU A 220 13.11 12.65 3.64
N SER A 221 14.10 11.79 3.33
CA SER A 221 15.23 12.11 2.47
C SER A 221 15.12 11.23 1.22
N PHE A 222 14.77 11.84 0.08
CA PHE A 222 14.48 11.08 -1.14
C PHE A 222 14.92 11.87 -2.39
N ASP A 223 15.70 11.24 -3.26
CA ASP A 223 16.25 11.88 -4.46
C ASP A 223 15.45 11.53 -5.72
N CYS A 224 14.68 12.51 -6.22
CA CYS A 224 13.94 12.41 -7.47
C CYS A 224 14.68 13.08 -8.66
N SER A 225 15.91 13.51 -8.50
CA SER A 225 16.65 14.31 -9.51
C SER A 225 16.77 13.62 -10.86
N SER A 226 16.81 12.29 -10.88
CA SER A 226 16.94 11.45 -12.08
C SER A 226 15.63 10.96 -12.64
N TRP A 227 14.48 11.36 -12.10
CA TRP A 227 13.19 10.89 -12.59
C TRP A 227 12.95 11.28 -14.05
N ASN A 228 12.48 10.31 -14.84
CA ASN A 228 12.07 10.54 -16.23
C ASN A 228 10.67 11.17 -16.29
N VAL A 229 10.62 12.48 -16.06
CA VAL A 229 9.38 13.26 -16.08
C VAL A 229 9.43 14.35 -17.14
N ARG A 230 8.28 14.76 -17.66
CA ARG A 230 8.17 15.91 -18.56
C ARG A 230 8.33 17.24 -17.81
N SER A 231 8.80 18.26 -18.49
CA SER A 231 8.96 19.62 -17.93
C SER A 231 7.64 20.35 -17.71
N ASP A 232 6.57 19.95 -18.42
CA ASP A 232 5.25 20.60 -18.41
C ASP A 232 4.24 19.93 -17.47
N VAL A 233 4.66 18.92 -16.71
CA VAL A 233 3.79 18.24 -15.76
C VAL A 233 3.44 19.16 -14.59
N LEU A 234 2.22 19.05 -14.06
CA LEU A 234 1.80 19.81 -12.88
C LEU A 234 2.55 19.33 -11.64
N HIS A 235 3.34 20.19 -11.00
CA HIS A 235 4.17 19.84 -9.84
C HIS A 235 4.20 20.95 -8.76
N THR A 236 3.17 21.80 -8.70
CA THR A 236 3.04 22.82 -7.67
C THR A 236 3.17 22.20 -6.28
N ASP A 237 3.97 22.84 -5.43
CA ASP A 237 4.20 22.44 -4.03
C ASP A 237 4.64 20.96 -3.86
N PHE A 238 5.30 20.40 -4.87
CA PHE A 238 5.75 18.99 -4.91
C PHE A 238 6.39 18.51 -3.61
N ASN A 239 7.29 19.33 -3.04
CA ASN A 239 8.07 18.99 -1.84
C ASN A 239 8.11 20.13 -0.81
N VAL A 240 7.12 21.02 -0.81
CA VAL A 240 7.03 22.11 0.20
C VAL A 240 6.93 21.48 1.60
N GLY A 241 7.76 21.97 2.54
CA GLY A 241 7.85 21.40 3.88
C GLY A 241 8.57 20.05 3.99
N SER A 242 9.24 19.61 2.91
CA SER A 242 10.02 18.36 2.83
C SER A 242 11.43 18.63 2.30
N PRO A 243 12.30 19.28 3.10
CA PRO A 243 13.59 19.79 2.63
C PRO A 243 14.56 18.69 2.20
N GLY A 244 14.38 17.45 2.64
CA GLY A 244 15.20 16.30 2.24
C GLY A 244 14.78 15.67 0.90
N VAL A 245 13.68 16.11 0.31
CA VAL A 245 13.24 15.61 -1.01
C VAL A 245 13.82 16.49 -2.12
N ILE A 246 14.64 15.90 -2.98
CA ILE A 246 15.26 16.58 -4.13
C ILE A 246 14.35 16.42 -5.33
N ALA A 247 13.85 17.52 -5.89
CA ALA A 247 12.98 17.52 -7.05
C ALA A 247 13.69 17.10 -8.35
N PRO A 248 12.98 16.62 -9.36
CA PRO A 248 13.53 16.33 -10.69
C PRO A 248 14.27 17.53 -11.30
N THR A 249 15.44 17.27 -11.86
CA THR A 249 16.30 18.33 -12.42
C THR A 249 15.64 19.10 -13.55
N VAL A 250 14.78 18.45 -14.33
CA VAL A 250 14.05 19.08 -15.43
C VAL A 250 13.10 20.21 -14.99
N TRP A 251 12.66 20.23 -13.72
CA TRP A 251 11.82 21.30 -13.15
C TRP A 251 12.61 22.45 -12.55
N THR A 252 13.90 22.23 -12.26
CA THR A 252 14.78 23.21 -11.63
C THR A 252 15.76 23.85 -12.62
N ALA A 253 15.92 23.28 -13.82
CA ALA A 253 16.76 23.86 -14.88
C ALA A 253 16.12 25.15 -15.39
N LYS A 254 16.87 26.28 -15.23
CA LYS A 254 16.54 27.61 -15.77
C LYS A 254 17.10 27.79 -17.18
#